data_4f43ea77ce758643b58c6a7e055ccec6
#
_entry.id   4f43ea77ce758643b58c6a7e055ccec6
#
_cell.length_a   1.000
_cell.length_b   1.000
_cell.length_c   1.000
_cell.angle_alpha   90.00
_cell.angle_beta   90.00
_cell.angle_gamma   90.00
#
_symmetry.space_group_name_H-M   'P 1'
#
loop_
_entity.id
_entity.type
_entity.pdbx_description
1 polymer ?
#
loop_
_entity_poly.entity_id
_entity_poly.type
_entity_poly.pdbx_seq_one_letter_code
_entity_poly.pdbx_strand_id
1 'polypeptide(L)'
;LVIPDSMNLVAKVDIKGPEYKANLRLKEGQGAMDVNAALNTATEVYKADLKIDNLQLHSFLPKDSIYELSLSAAANGRGLDVMSYHSFAKLNLALDQLHYAKYHLSDLDLTGELKGALVTAHLTSDNALLKMITDAEYNLAHSYPDGKITIDVTQLDLHELGIMPQPMKRPLTFNLVAEARRDLVSAHLISGDMKLDLSARSGVNPLIRQSTHFVDV
;
A
#
# COMPACT_ATOMS: atom_id res chain seq x y z
N LEU A 1 9.43 17.56 13.56
CA LEU A 1 8.09 18.09 13.35
C LEU A 1 8.05 19.55 13.80
N VAL A 2 7.54 20.42 12.96
CA VAL A 2 7.33 21.85 13.25
C VAL A 2 5.81 22.10 13.16
N ILE A 3 5.29 23.00 14.00
CA ILE A 3 3.90 23.46 13.89
C ILE A 3 3.92 24.77 13.09
N PRO A 4 3.29 24.81 11.89
CA PRO A 4 3.22 26.03 11.10
C PRO A 4 2.37 27.11 11.78
N ASP A 5 2.76 28.38 11.63
CA ASP A 5 2.05 29.52 12.25
C ASP A 5 0.61 29.71 11.72
N SER A 6 0.33 29.24 10.50
CA SER A 6 -0.99 29.35 9.84
C SER A 6 -1.87 28.12 10.01
N MET A 7 -1.55 27.22 10.95
CA MET A 7 -2.30 25.98 11.16
C MET A 7 -3.56 26.20 11.99
N ASN A 8 -4.67 25.62 11.54
CA ASN A 8 -5.91 25.50 12.32
C ASN A 8 -6.28 24.01 12.43
N LEU A 9 -6.36 23.50 13.64
CA LEU A 9 -6.74 22.13 13.95
C LEU A 9 -8.00 22.11 14.81
N VAL A 10 -9.03 21.42 14.33
CA VAL A 10 -10.26 21.15 15.07
C VAL A 10 -10.42 19.64 15.19
N ALA A 11 -10.53 19.16 16.42
CA ALA A 11 -10.80 17.75 16.71
C ALA A 11 -12.04 17.63 17.60
N LYS A 12 -12.92 16.70 17.26
CA LYS A 12 -14.12 16.37 18.01
C LYS A 12 -14.20 14.87 18.19
N VAL A 13 -14.48 14.44 19.42
CA VAL A 13 -14.72 13.04 19.76
C VAL A 13 -16.05 12.95 20.49
N ASP A 14 -16.93 12.08 20.01
CA ASP A 14 -18.22 11.75 20.62
C ASP A 14 -18.20 10.27 21.04
N ILE A 15 -18.55 10.00 22.30
CA ILE A 15 -18.62 8.64 22.85
C ILE A 15 -20.02 8.42 23.42
N LYS A 16 -20.73 7.42 22.93
CA LYS A 16 -22.07 7.04 23.40
C LYS A 16 -22.17 5.54 23.59
N GLY A 17 -21.97 5.05 24.81
CA GLY A 17 -21.92 3.62 25.08
C GLY A 17 -20.81 2.94 24.24
N PRO A 18 -21.15 1.94 23.42
CA PRO A 18 -20.16 1.27 22.58
C PRO A 18 -19.79 2.05 21.30
N GLU A 19 -20.43 3.18 21.03
CA GLU A 19 -20.20 3.96 19.83
C GLU A 19 -19.15 5.05 20.07
N TYR A 20 -18.13 5.08 19.23
CA TYR A 20 -17.06 6.07 19.18
C TYR A 20 -17.09 6.75 17.83
N LYS A 21 -17.06 8.08 17.81
CA LYS A 21 -16.95 8.88 16.59
C LYS A 21 -15.85 9.92 16.78
N ALA A 22 -14.98 10.06 15.80
CA ALA A 22 -13.94 11.06 15.80
C ALA A 22 -13.96 11.82 14.47
N ASN A 23 -13.88 13.15 14.57
CA ASN A 23 -13.74 14.03 13.43
C ASN A 23 -12.52 14.90 13.67
N LEU A 24 -11.64 14.99 12.70
CA LEU A 24 -10.47 15.86 12.76
C LEU A 24 -10.42 16.65 11.46
N ARG A 25 -10.25 17.94 11.58
CA ARG A 25 -10.06 18.86 10.47
C ARG A 25 -8.83 19.69 10.71
N LEU A 26 -7.91 19.64 9.77
CA LEU A 26 -6.70 20.44 9.72
C LEU A 26 -6.77 21.35 8.50
N LYS A 27 -6.39 22.62 8.68
CA LYS A 27 -6.10 23.56 7.59
C LYS A 27 -4.73 24.16 7.81
N GLU A 28 -3.94 24.23 6.75
CA GLU A 28 -2.64 24.87 6.72
C GLU A 28 -2.44 25.54 5.36
N GLY A 29 -2.38 26.88 5.34
CA GLY A 29 -2.35 27.64 4.10
C GLY A 29 -3.51 27.33 3.18
N GLN A 30 -3.21 26.80 1.99
CA GLN A 30 -4.20 26.31 1.03
C GLN A 30 -4.52 24.82 1.22
N GLY A 31 -3.75 24.13 2.06
CA GLY A 31 -3.92 22.70 2.30
C GLY A 31 -4.99 22.39 3.34
N ALA A 32 -5.62 21.24 3.19
CA ALA A 32 -6.62 20.74 4.13
C ALA A 32 -6.49 19.23 4.34
N MET A 33 -6.85 18.77 5.53
CA MET A 33 -7.05 17.36 5.85
C MET A 33 -8.32 17.20 6.67
N ASP A 34 -9.18 16.31 6.22
CA ASP A 34 -10.40 15.89 6.92
C ASP A 34 -10.32 14.40 7.23
N VAL A 35 -10.51 14.04 8.49
CA VAL A 35 -10.59 12.65 8.95
C VAL A 35 -11.91 12.45 9.66
N ASN A 36 -12.64 11.41 9.28
CA ASN A 36 -13.85 10.97 9.95
C ASN A 36 -13.71 9.49 10.28
N ALA A 37 -13.91 9.12 11.53
CA ALA A 37 -13.83 7.73 11.96
C ALA A 37 -15.02 7.39 12.88
N ALA A 38 -15.50 6.17 12.77
CA ALA A 38 -16.52 5.61 13.65
C ALA A 38 -16.18 4.16 13.98
N LEU A 39 -16.42 3.76 15.21
CA LEU A 39 -16.26 2.39 15.71
C LEU A 39 -17.40 2.08 16.67
N ASN A 40 -18.00 0.91 16.50
CA ASN A 40 -18.89 0.33 17.50
C ASN A 40 -18.21 -0.90 18.11
N THR A 41 -17.81 -0.81 19.38
CA THR A 41 -17.05 -1.87 20.05
C THR A 41 -17.88 -3.11 20.39
N ALA A 42 -19.22 -3.01 20.43
CA ALA A 42 -20.09 -4.15 20.69
C ALA A 42 -20.34 -5.00 19.44
N THR A 43 -20.35 -4.37 18.27
CA THR A 43 -20.55 -5.04 16.98
C THR A 43 -19.26 -5.18 16.17
N GLU A 44 -18.18 -4.55 16.64
CA GLU A 44 -16.88 -4.43 15.97
C GLU A 44 -16.97 -3.84 14.55
N VAL A 45 -18.01 -3.07 14.27
CA VAL A 45 -18.18 -2.38 12.99
C VAL A 45 -17.41 -1.07 13.03
N TYR A 46 -16.61 -0.81 11.99
CA TYR A 46 -15.84 0.42 11.86
C TYR A 46 -15.93 1.02 10.46
N LYS A 47 -15.73 2.33 10.41
CA LYS A 47 -15.59 3.10 9.20
C LYS A 47 -14.60 4.24 9.44
N ALA A 48 -13.76 4.51 8.45
CA ALA A 48 -12.87 5.67 8.43
C ALA A 48 -12.80 6.26 7.02
N ASP A 49 -12.87 7.58 6.93
CA ASP A 49 -12.68 8.33 5.71
C ASP A 49 -11.59 9.38 5.97
N LEU A 50 -10.61 9.48 5.09
CA LEU A 50 -9.53 10.46 5.09
C LEU A 50 -9.54 11.17 3.75
N LYS A 51 -9.49 12.50 3.78
CA LYS A 51 -9.25 13.33 2.61
C LYS A 51 -8.15 14.33 2.92
N ILE A 52 -7.15 14.40 2.06
CA ILE A 52 -6.06 15.38 2.10
C ILE A 52 -6.09 16.10 0.76
N ASP A 53 -6.22 17.40 0.80
CA ASP A 53 -6.20 18.27 -0.37
C ASP A 53 -5.00 19.22 -0.23
N ASN A 54 -4.04 19.13 -1.14
CA ASN A 54 -2.94 20.08 -1.31
C ASN A 54 -2.19 20.44 -0.01
N LEU A 55 -2.02 19.46 0.89
CA LEU A 55 -1.36 19.68 2.18
C LEU A 55 0.15 19.83 1.98
N GLN A 56 0.71 20.95 2.45
CA GLN A 56 2.12 21.25 2.36
C GLN A 56 2.89 20.56 3.50
N LEU A 57 3.24 19.29 3.30
CA LEU A 57 3.91 18.48 4.33
C LEU A 57 5.27 19.03 4.72
N HIS A 58 5.97 19.74 3.82
CA HIS A 58 7.24 20.38 4.11
C HIS A 58 7.13 21.45 5.22
N SER A 59 5.98 22.08 5.37
CA SER A 59 5.71 23.01 6.48
C SER A 59 5.82 22.34 7.86
N PHE A 60 5.47 21.05 7.93
CA PHE A 60 5.52 20.25 9.16
C PHE A 60 6.84 19.49 9.30
N LEU A 61 7.42 19.09 8.18
CA LEU A 61 8.61 18.24 8.06
C LEU A 61 9.68 18.93 7.18
N PRO A 62 10.25 20.06 7.62
CA PRO A 62 11.16 20.88 6.78
C PRO A 62 12.49 20.20 6.46
N LYS A 63 12.82 19.09 7.13
CA LYS A 63 14.03 18.29 6.87
C LYS A 63 13.79 17.15 5.90
N ASP A 64 12.53 16.84 5.60
CA ASP A 64 12.14 15.76 4.69
C ASP A 64 11.86 16.33 3.30
N SER A 65 12.09 15.51 2.31
CA SER A 65 11.89 15.89 0.90
C SER A 65 10.44 15.69 0.43
N ILE A 66 9.47 15.67 1.35
CA ILE A 66 8.05 15.58 1.03
C ILE A 66 7.46 16.98 1.05
N TYR A 67 6.94 17.43 -0.09
CA TYR A 67 6.43 18.80 -0.23
C TYR A 67 4.91 18.85 -0.17
N GLU A 68 4.23 18.27 -1.12
CA GLU A 68 2.80 18.38 -1.32
C GLU A 68 2.15 17.02 -1.38
N LEU A 69 0.97 16.89 -0.77
CA LEU A 69 0.20 15.66 -0.75
C LEU A 69 -1.28 15.94 -0.97
N SER A 70 -1.87 15.22 -1.92
CA SER A 70 -3.32 15.07 -2.10
C SER A 70 -3.67 13.61 -2.21
N LEU A 71 -4.49 13.11 -1.31
CA LEU A 71 -4.97 11.72 -1.34
C LEU A 71 -6.35 11.60 -0.71
N SER A 72 -7.05 10.56 -1.07
CA SER A 72 -8.25 10.11 -0.39
C SER A 72 -8.13 8.64 0.02
N ALA A 73 -8.66 8.30 1.19
CA ALA A 73 -8.73 6.92 1.64
C ALA A 73 -10.06 6.68 2.35
N ALA A 74 -10.66 5.53 2.11
CA ALA A 74 -11.86 5.08 2.79
C ALA A 74 -11.68 3.62 3.23
N ALA A 75 -11.95 3.35 4.49
CA ALA A 75 -11.92 2.00 5.04
C ALA A 75 -13.23 1.72 5.78
N ASN A 76 -13.75 0.51 5.64
CA ASN A 76 -14.88 0.04 6.41
C ASN A 76 -14.77 -1.46 6.65
N GLY A 77 -15.33 -1.93 7.74
CA GLY A 77 -15.25 -3.35 8.04
C GLY A 77 -15.98 -3.73 9.32
N ARG A 78 -15.81 -5.00 9.64
CA ARG A 78 -16.29 -5.64 10.86
C ARG A 78 -15.29 -6.69 11.34
N GLY A 79 -15.12 -6.79 12.65
CA GLY A 79 -14.17 -7.68 13.29
C GLY A 79 -12.78 -7.03 13.39
N LEU A 80 -12.19 -7.05 14.58
CA LEU A 80 -10.88 -6.48 14.86
C LEU A 80 -9.75 -7.51 14.77
N ASP A 81 -10.11 -8.80 14.74
CA ASP A 81 -9.16 -9.90 14.53
C ASP A 81 -9.09 -10.23 13.03
N VAL A 82 -8.03 -9.82 12.35
CA VAL A 82 -7.82 -10.02 10.90
C VAL A 82 -7.70 -11.50 10.50
N MET A 83 -7.41 -12.39 11.45
CA MET A 83 -7.33 -13.84 11.20
C MET A 83 -8.66 -14.55 11.39
N SER A 84 -9.67 -13.87 11.91
CA SER A 84 -10.99 -14.44 12.12
C SER A 84 -11.77 -14.61 10.82
N TYR A 85 -12.41 -15.76 10.63
CA TYR A 85 -13.32 -16.01 9.50
C TYR A 85 -14.52 -15.07 9.44
N HIS A 86 -14.82 -14.38 10.54
CA HIS A 86 -15.93 -13.43 10.63
C HIS A 86 -15.51 -12.01 10.30
N SER A 87 -14.22 -11.76 10.17
CA SER A 87 -13.69 -10.44 9.87
C SER A 87 -13.82 -10.12 8.38
N PHE A 88 -14.18 -8.87 8.16
CA PHE A 88 -14.31 -8.30 6.83
C PHE A 88 -13.81 -6.86 6.88
N ALA A 89 -13.03 -6.47 5.89
CA ALA A 89 -12.61 -5.08 5.69
C ALA A 89 -12.52 -4.75 4.20
N LYS A 90 -12.82 -3.51 3.86
CA LYS A 90 -12.53 -2.91 2.56
C LYS A 90 -11.72 -1.65 2.76
N LEU A 91 -10.74 -1.46 1.90
CA LEU A 91 -9.90 -0.27 1.79
C LEU A 91 -9.94 0.23 0.35
N ASN A 92 -10.17 1.52 0.17
CA ASN A 92 -9.93 2.22 -1.08
C ASN A 92 -8.99 3.39 -0.78
N LEU A 93 -7.96 3.57 -1.58
CA LEU A 93 -7.02 4.68 -1.49
C LEU A 93 -6.77 5.20 -2.91
N ALA A 94 -6.89 6.50 -3.10
CA ALA A 94 -6.49 7.18 -4.32
C ALA A 94 -5.44 8.25 -3.96
N LEU A 95 -4.27 8.19 -4.59
CA LEU A 95 -3.23 9.20 -4.52
C LEU A 95 -3.35 10.08 -5.75
N ASP A 96 -3.90 11.28 -5.55
CA ASP A 96 -4.07 12.27 -6.63
C ASP A 96 -2.75 12.98 -6.92
N GLN A 97 -1.96 13.28 -5.87
CA GLN A 97 -0.69 13.97 -6.00
C GLN A 97 0.23 13.74 -4.80
N LEU A 98 1.50 13.45 -5.09
CA LEU A 98 2.59 13.47 -4.12
C LEU A 98 3.83 14.10 -4.77
N HIS A 99 4.30 15.20 -4.20
CA HIS A 99 5.58 15.79 -4.55
C HIS A 99 6.64 15.33 -3.54
N TYR A 100 7.52 14.42 -3.98
CA TYR A 100 8.62 13.90 -3.18
C TYR A 100 9.95 14.17 -3.88
N ALA A 101 10.81 14.97 -3.24
CA ALA A 101 12.08 15.42 -3.80
C ALA A 101 11.86 16.06 -5.20
N LYS A 102 12.38 15.46 -6.25
CA LYS A 102 12.19 15.87 -7.64
C LYS A 102 11.04 15.15 -8.35
N TYR A 103 10.36 14.21 -7.68
CA TYR A 103 9.37 13.36 -8.28
C TYR A 103 7.95 13.88 -8.01
N HIS A 104 7.13 13.87 -9.04
CA HIS A 104 5.70 14.11 -8.97
C HIS A 104 4.97 12.81 -9.27
N LEU A 105 4.42 12.20 -8.25
CA LEU A 105 3.62 10.98 -8.34
C LEU A 105 2.14 11.34 -8.32
N SER A 106 1.35 10.71 -9.18
CA SER A 106 -0.09 10.90 -9.28
C SER A 106 -0.76 9.63 -9.78
N ASP A 107 -2.07 9.62 -9.80
CA ASP A 107 -2.87 8.61 -10.47
C ASP A 107 -2.54 7.18 -10.01
N LEU A 108 -2.50 7.00 -8.67
CA LEU A 108 -2.31 5.70 -8.06
C LEU A 108 -3.54 5.34 -7.23
N ASP A 109 -4.18 4.22 -7.60
CA ASP A 109 -5.37 3.70 -6.95
C ASP A 109 -5.07 2.33 -6.34
N LEU A 110 -5.40 2.16 -5.06
CA LEU A 110 -5.31 0.90 -4.34
C LEU A 110 -6.67 0.52 -3.78
N THR A 111 -7.11 -0.68 -4.10
CA THR A 111 -8.25 -1.31 -3.43
C THR A 111 -7.78 -2.54 -2.69
N GLY A 112 -8.29 -2.74 -1.48
CA GLY A 112 -7.98 -3.90 -0.65
C GLY A 112 -9.24 -4.49 -0.04
N GLU A 113 -9.28 -5.80 0.09
CA GLU A 113 -10.35 -6.51 0.78
C GLU A 113 -9.76 -7.58 1.70
N LEU A 114 -10.27 -7.65 2.92
CA LEU A 114 -10.06 -8.75 3.85
C LEU A 114 -11.40 -9.49 3.98
N LYS A 115 -11.40 -10.79 3.80
CA LYS A 115 -12.58 -11.63 3.99
C LYS A 115 -12.17 -12.98 4.56
N GLY A 116 -12.44 -13.17 5.85
CA GLY A 116 -12.14 -14.43 6.51
C GLY A 116 -10.68 -14.83 6.44
N ALA A 117 -9.77 -13.94 6.83
CA ALA A 117 -8.32 -14.09 6.77
C ALA A 117 -7.70 -14.10 5.36
N LEU A 118 -8.48 -14.06 4.30
CA LEU A 118 -7.99 -13.85 2.93
C LEU A 118 -7.90 -12.36 2.65
N VAL A 119 -6.71 -11.89 2.29
CA VAL A 119 -6.44 -10.51 1.85
C VAL A 119 -6.28 -10.51 0.34
N THR A 120 -7.00 -9.63 -0.33
CA THR A 120 -6.78 -9.31 -1.74
C THR A 120 -6.47 -7.83 -1.89
N ALA A 121 -5.63 -7.49 -2.84
CA ALA A 121 -5.30 -6.11 -3.17
C ALA A 121 -5.16 -5.93 -4.68
N HIS A 122 -5.66 -4.82 -5.17
CA HIS A 122 -5.52 -4.39 -6.55
C HIS A 122 -4.97 -2.97 -6.57
N LEU A 123 -3.82 -2.77 -7.20
CA LEU A 123 -3.14 -1.49 -7.33
C LEU A 123 -3.00 -1.15 -8.81
N THR A 124 -3.40 0.06 -9.18
CA THR A 124 -3.14 0.63 -10.50
C THR A 124 -2.33 1.91 -10.37
N SER A 125 -1.44 2.15 -11.31
CA SER A 125 -0.75 3.42 -11.47
C SER A 125 -0.75 3.81 -12.94
N ASP A 126 -1.23 5.00 -13.25
CA ASP A 126 -1.16 5.61 -14.59
C ASP A 126 -0.24 6.84 -14.60
N ASN A 127 0.74 6.86 -13.72
CA ASN A 127 1.74 7.92 -13.63
C ASN A 127 2.70 7.89 -14.82
N ALA A 128 3.18 9.05 -15.26
CA ALA A 128 4.11 9.15 -16.37
C ALA A 128 5.45 8.41 -16.14
N LEU A 129 5.88 8.26 -14.87
CA LEU A 129 7.11 7.55 -14.51
C LEU A 129 6.90 6.03 -14.39
N LEU A 130 5.69 5.61 -14.01
CA LEU A 130 5.36 4.23 -13.74
C LEU A 130 3.90 3.95 -14.08
N LYS A 131 3.67 3.14 -15.12
CA LYS A 131 2.34 2.57 -15.41
C LYS A 131 2.35 1.10 -15.09
N MET A 132 1.50 0.70 -14.16
CA MET A 132 1.42 -0.70 -13.73
C MET A 132 0.04 -1.08 -13.22
N ILE A 133 -0.20 -2.38 -13.25
CA ILE A 133 -1.31 -3.05 -12.57
C ILE A 133 -0.71 -4.14 -11.69
N THR A 134 -1.15 -4.22 -10.45
CA THR A 134 -0.73 -5.25 -9.50
C THR A 134 -1.94 -5.86 -8.84
N ASP A 135 -2.03 -7.18 -8.88
CA ASP A 135 -2.99 -7.98 -8.13
C ASP A 135 -2.25 -8.84 -7.12
N ALA A 136 -2.72 -8.84 -5.89
CA ALA A 136 -2.15 -9.63 -4.81
C ALA A 136 -3.24 -10.36 -4.03
N GLU A 137 -2.93 -11.57 -3.62
CA GLU A 137 -3.76 -12.38 -2.72
C GLU A 137 -2.85 -13.02 -1.68
N TYR A 138 -3.28 -13.00 -0.41
CA TYR A 138 -2.53 -13.60 0.68
C TYR A 138 -3.48 -14.16 1.75
N ASN A 139 -3.21 -15.39 2.19
CA ASN A 139 -4.00 -16.06 3.22
C ASN A 139 -3.30 -15.97 4.59
N LEU A 140 -3.89 -15.18 5.47
CA LEU A 140 -3.38 -14.94 6.83
C LEU A 140 -3.64 -16.11 7.80
N ALA A 141 -4.57 -17.04 7.46
CA ALA A 141 -4.92 -18.17 8.34
C ALA A 141 -3.81 -19.22 8.45
N HIS A 142 -2.87 -19.21 7.52
CA HIS A 142 -1.77 -20.17 7.50
C HIS A 142 -0.53 -19.62 8.25
N SER A 143 0.14 -20.49 8.99
CA SER A 143 1.43 -20.17 9.63
C SER A 143 2.62 -20.19 8.67
N TYR A 144 2.41 -20.58 7.44
CA TYR A 144 3.36 -20.59 6.34
C TYR A 144 2.93 -19.59 5.25
N PRO A 145 3.85 -19.11 4.41
CA PRO A 145 3.51 -18.24 3.28
C PRO A 145 2.52 -18.91 2.33
N ASP A 146 1.40 -18.25 2.05
CA ASP A 146 0.37 -18.70 1.13
C ASP A 146 -0.24 -17.50 0.43
N GLY A 147 0.25 -17.22 -0.77
CA GLY A 147 -0.21 -16.07 -1.54
C GLY A 147 0.37 -16.01 -2.93
N LYS A 148 -0.16 -15.07 -3.69
CA LYS A 148 0.23 -14.77 -5.07
C LYS A 148 0.25 -13.28 -5.29
N ILE A 149 1.22 -12.82 -6.08
CA ILE A 149 1.26 -11.46 -6.61
C ILE A 149 1.52 -11.51 -8.11
N THR A 150 0.78 -10.71 -8.85
CA THR A 150 0.99 -10.48 -10.29
C THR A 150 1.25 -9.00 -10.48
N ILE A 151 2.33 -8.64 -11.14
CA ILE A 151 2.70 -7.26 -11.45
C ILE A 151 2.87 -7.16 -12.96
N ASP A 152 2.10 -6.29 -13.59
CA ASP A 152 2.21 -5.96 -15.01
C ASP A 152 2.65 -4.50 -15.16
N VAL A 153 3.88 -4.29 -15.59
CA VAL A 153 4.46 -2.98 -15.81
C VAL A 153 4.50 -2.70 -17.30
N THR A 154 3.70 -1.74 -17.73
CA THR A 154 3.63 -1.31 -19.13
C THR A 154 4.51 -0.11 -19.43
N GLN A 155 4.96 0.61 -18.41
CA GLN A 155 5.90 1.72 -18.52
C GLN A 155 6.66 1.92 -17.21
N LEU A 156 7.99 1.90 -17.27
CA LEU A 156 8.87 2.27 -16.16
C LEU A 156 10.09 2.98 -16.73
N ASP A 157 10.28 4.25 -16.36
CA ASP A 157 11.45 5.04 -16.76
C ASP A 157 12.47 5.09 -15.61
N LEU A 158 13.50 4.25 -15.71
CA LEU A 158 14.57 4.17 -14.72
C LEU A 158 15.50 5.39 -14.71
N HIS A 159 15.59 6.12 -15.82
CA HIS A 159 16.38 7.34 -15.89
C HIS A 159 15.68 8.48 -15.14
N GLU A 160 14.41 8.69 -15.41
CA GLU A 160 13.60 9.68 -14.69
C GLU A 160 13.53 9.39 -13.19
N LEU A 161 13.53 8.12 -12.81
CA LEU A 161 13.65 7.69 -11.40
C LEU A 161 15.07 7.87 -10.82
N GLY A 162 16.04 8.28 -11.63
CA GLY A 162 17.43 8.49 -11.18
C GLY A 162 18.20 7.20 -10.86
N ILE A 163 17.66 6.04 -11.27
CA ILE A 163 18.30 4.73 -11.09
C ILE A 163 19.37 4.52 -12.17
N MET A 164 19.10 4.97 -13.38
CA MET A 164 20.04 4.91 -14.50
C MET A 164 20.56 6.30 -14.89
N PRO A 165 21.89 6.47 -15.12
CA PRO A 165 22.47 7.77 -15.46
C PRO A 165 22.16 8.23 -16.89
N GLN A 166 21.75 7.32 -17.77
CA GLN A 166 21.49 7.60 -19.18
C GLN A 166 20.01 7.38 -19.52
N PRO A 167 19.43 8.25 -20.39
CA PRO A 167 18.07 8.06 -20.87
C PRO A 167 17.87 6.70 -21.55
N MET A 168 16.76 6.08 -21.27
CA MET A 168 16.38 4.82 -21.90
C MET A 168 15.82 5.08 -23.31
N LYS A 169 16.18 4.23 -24.28
CA LYS A 169 15.59 4.31 -25.63
C LYS A 169 14.11 3.98 -25.64
N ARG A 170 13.67 3.14 -24.70
CA ARG A 170 12.27 2.76 -24.48
C ARG A 170 12.08 2.53 -22.98
N PRO A 171 10.93 2.84 -22.43
CA PRO A 171 10.58 2.46 -21.05
C PRO A 171 10.68 0.94 -20.87
N LEU A 172 11.02 0.53 -19.66
CA LEU A 172 11.00 -0.88 -19.28
C LEU A 172 9.57 -1.37 -19.16
N THR A 173 9.33 -2.56 -19.71
CA THR A 173 8.06 -3.28 -19.56
C THR A 173 8.34 -4.69 -19.09
N PHE A 174 7.56 -5.19 -18.14
CA PHE A 174 7.67 -6.58 -17.71
C PHE A 174 6.38 -7.07 -17.06
N ASN A 175 6.22 -8.38 -17.05
CA ASN A 175 5.24 -9.08 -16.24
C ASN A 175 5.97 -9.95 -15.22
N LEU A 176 5.55 -9.89 -13.96
CA LEU A 176 6.07 -10.69 -12.86
C LEU A 176 4.91 -11.42 -12.20
N VAL A 177 5.01 -12.71 -12.08
CA VAL A 177 4.12 -13.55 -11.26
C VAL A 177 4.96 -14.19 -10.17
N ALA A 178 4.64 -13.96 -8.91
CA ALA A 178 5.27 -14.64 -7.79
C ALA A 178 4.21 -15.35 -6.94
N GLU A 179 4.50 -16.56 -6.54
CA GLU A 179 3.66 -17.40 -5.70
C GLU A 179 4.47 -17.94 -4.52
N ALA A 180 3.85 -17.96 -3.36
CA ALA A 180 4.38 -18.59 -2.17
C ALA A 180 3.36 -19.63 -1.68
N ARG A 181 3.79 -20.87 -1.53
CA ARG A 181 2.97 -21.97 -1.01
C ARG A 181 3.80 -22.82 -0.07
N ARG A 182 3.52 -22.76 1.21
CA ARG A 182 4.26 -23.47 2.27
C ARG A 182 5.76 -23.15 2.25
N ASP A 183 6.55 -24.14 1.81
CA ASP A 183 8.01 -24.09 1.76
C ASP A 183 8.57 -23.64 0.41
N LEU A 184 7.71 -23.48 -0.60
CA LEU A 184 8.11 -23.09 -1.95
C LEU A 184 7.70 -21.65 -2.24
N VAL A 185 8.66 -20.86 -2.69
CA VAL A 185 8.44 -19.55 -3.31
C VAL A 185 8.95 -19.63 -4.74
N SER A 186 8.14 -19.24 -5.69
CA SER A 186 8.50 -19.16 -7.11
C SER A 186 8.20 -17.79 -7.67
N ALA A 187 9.01 -17.35 -8.61
CA ALA A 187 8.78 -16.12 -9.36
C ALA A 187 9.10 -16.34 -10.83
N HIS A 188 8.22 -15.86 -11.68
CA HIS A 188 8.33 -15.91 -13.13
C HIS A 188 8.26 -14.48 -13.68
N LEU A 189 9.32 -14.03 -14.34
CA LEU A 189 9.43 -12.70 -14.91
C LEU A 189 9.63 -12.78 -16.42
N ILE A 190 8.85 -11.99 -17.16
CA ILE A 190 8.95 -11.85 -18.60
C ILE A 190 9.15 -10.36 -18.94
N SER A 191 10.15 -10.07 -19.76
CA SER A 191 10.39 -8.72 -20.30
C SER A 191 10.93 -8.82 -21.71
N GLY A 192 10.09 -8.57 -22.71
CA GLY A 192 10.41 -8.84 -24.12
C GLY A 192 10.73 -10.32 -24.35
N ASP A 193 11.93 -10.59 -24.88
CA ASP A 193 12.41 -11.96 -25.10
C ASP A 193 13.08 -12.59 -23.87
N MET A 194 13.32 -11.80 -22.82
CA MET A 194 13.90 -12.29 -21.56
C MET A 194 12.85 -12.99 -20.73
N LYS A 195 13.20 -14.19 -20.26
CA LYS A 195 12.43 -14.98 -19.30
C LYS A 195 13.35 -15.35 -18.17
N LEU A 196 12.89 -15.16 -16.94
CA LEU A 196 13.60 -15.54 -15.73
C LEU A 196 12.65 -16.29 -14.81
N ASP A 197 13.02 -17.52 -14.49
CA ASP A 197 12.32 -18.36 -13.54
C ASP A 197 13.21 -18.52 -12.30
N LEU A 198 12.66 -18.16 -11.16
CA LEU A 198 13.32 -18.31 -9.86
C LEU A 198 12.47 -19.20 -8.98
N SER A 199 13.10 -20.12 -8.27
CA SER A 199 12.44 -20.85 -7.20
C SER A 199 13.34 -20.94 -5.97
N ALA A 200 12.73 -20.82 -4.81
CA ALA A 200 13.40 -20.99 -3.53
C ALA A 200 12.55 -21.90 -2.66
N ARG A 201 13.18 -22.88 -2.05
CA ARG A 201 12.52 -23.79 -1.10
C ARG A 201 13.13 -23.62 0.27
N SER A 202 12.29 -23.43 1.27
CA SER A 202 12.69 -23.44 2.69
C SER A 202 12.52 -24.85 3.24
N GLY A 203 13.59 -25.45 3.73
CA GLY A 203 13.56 -26.76 4.36
C GLY A 203 14.10 -26.70 5.78
N VAL A 204 13.58 -27.53 6.67
CA VAL A 204 14.15 -27.75 8.00
C VAL A 204 14.96 -29.03 7.95
N ASN A 205 16.27 -28.93 8.18
CA ASN A 205 17.09 -30.11 8.34
C ASN A 205 16.77 -30.78 9.68
N PRO A 206 16.20 -31.99 9.69
CA PRO A 206 15.78 -32.65 10.93
C PRO A 206 16.95 -33.01 11.85
N LEU A 207 18.17 -33.08 11.31
CA LEU A 207 19.39 -33.45 12.10
C LEU A 207 19.97 -32.27 12.85
N ILE A 208 19.91 -31.06 12.29
CA ILE A 208 20.54 -29.86 12.89
C ILE A 208 19.53 -28.80 13.31
N ARG A 209 18.24 -29.00 13.06
CA ARG A 209 17.15 -28.04 13.30
C ARG A 209 17.40 -26.62 12.73
N GLN A 210 18.18 -26.54 11.67
CA GLN A 210 18.45 -25.30 10.96
C GLN A 210 17.63 -25.26 9.67
N SER A 211 17.06 -24.13 9.36
CA SER A 211 16.41 -23.90 8.07
C SER A 211 17.47 -23.75 6.97
N THR A 212 17.32 -24.50 5.89
CA THR A 212 18.14 -24.37 4.69
C THR A 212 17.30 -23.79 3.56
N HIS A 213 17.87 -22.83 2.85
CA HIS A 213 17.25 -22.22 1.69
C HIS A 213 18.00 -22.65 0.43
N PHE A 214 17.28 -23.22 -0.53
CA PHE A 214 17.82 -23.55 -1.83
C PHE A 214 17.20 -22.58 -2.86
N VAL A 215 18.03 -22.00 -3.69
CA VAL A 215 17.62 -21.10 -4.78
C VAL A 215 18.11 -21.74 -6.08
N ASP A 216 17.19 -22.06 -6.97
CA ASP A 216 17.46 -22.49 -8.34
C ASP A 216 17.19 -21.32 -9.30
N VAL A 217 18.13 -21.05 -10.20
CA VAL A 217 18.10 -19.95 -11.17
C VAL A 217 18.12 -20.52 -12.57
#